data_8b706ab8ab15d826ea76440a2d326d59
#
_entry.id   8b706ab8ab15d826ea76440a2d326d59
#
_cell.length_a   1.000
_cell.length_b   1.000
_cell.length_c   1.000
_cell.angle_alpha   90.00
_cell.angle_beta   90.00
_cell.angle_gamma   90.00
#
_symmetry.space_group_name_H-M   'P 1'
#
loop_
_entity.id
_entity.type
_entity.pdbx_description
1 polymer ?
#
loop_
_entity_poly.entity_id
_entity_poly.type
_entity_poly.pdbx_seq_one_letter_code
_entity_poly.pdbx_strand_id
1 'polypeptide(L)'
;MESGKACRIKEVPVLVREYTEQEVVEISLIENIQRENLNPIEEAIAYKRLLKEFHLKQDEIAERVSKSRTAVTNSMRLLKLNSKVQQMVIDDMISTGHARALLALEDEEQQYTIANKIFDEKLSVRETEKLIKILKNPKKTAKKEKIEHTFIYENLEEKMKGIMGTKVNVNPKSNGKGKIEIEYYSEEELERIFDLIMSIQS
;
A
#
# COMPACT_ATOMS: atom_id res chain seq x y z
N MET A 1 20.76 -11.20 34.15
CA MET A 1 21.23 -11.91 35.34
C MET A 1 20.35 -11.72 36.60
N GLU A 2 19.31 -10.90 36.55
CA GLU A 2 18.42 -10.66 37.71
C GLU A 2 17.30 -11.70 37.92
N SER A 3 16.86 -12.41 36.84
CA SER A 3 15.77 -13.38 36.96
C SER A 3 16.12 -14.67 37.73
N GLY A 4 17.41 -14.98 37.92
CA GLY A 4 17.86 -16.18 38.66
C GLY A 4 17.67 -16.09 40.16
N LYS A 5 17.60 -14.89 40.76
CA LYS A 5 17.44 -14.70 42.23
C LYS A 5 16.03 -15.03 42.72
N ALA A 6 15.02 -14.87 41.88
CA ALA A 6 13.62 -15.14 42.25
C ALA A 6 13.29 -16.65 42.30
N CYS A 7 14.03 -17.49 41.59
CA CYS A 7 13.75 -18.93 41.46
C CYS A 7 14.64 -19.83 42.36
N ARG A 8 15.50 -19.27 43.22
CA ARG A 8 16.48 -20.02 44.07
C ARG A 8 17.37 -21.03 43.32
N ILE A 9 17.61 -20.78 42.00
CA ILE A 9 18.48 -21.63 41.18
C ILE A 9 19.94 -21.34 41.59
N LYS A 10 20.64 -22.35 42.07
CA LYS A 10 22.04 -22.21 42.54
C LYS A 10 23.04 -22.31 41.39
N GLU A 11 22.70 -23.03 40.33
CA GLU A 11 23.57 -23.28 39.19
C GLU A 11 22.77 -23.15 37.90
N VAL A 12 23.32 -22.49 36.91
CA VAL A 12 22.75 -22.36 35.57
C VAL A 12 23.74 -22.92 34.55
N PRO A 13 23.32 -23.73 33.60
CA PRO A 13 24.19 -24.15 32.52
C PRO A 13 24.61 -22.94 31.71
N VAL A 14 25.90 -22.74 31.48
CA VAL A 14 26.46 -21.65 30.68
C VAL A 14 27.31 -22.24 29.56
N LEU A 15 27.20 -21.65 28.36
CA LEU A 15 28.09 -21.96 27.26
C LEU A 15 29.14 -20.84 27.18
N VAL A 16 30.38 -21.15 27.53
CA VAL A 16 31.49 -20.21 27.42
C VAL A 16 32.04 -20.26 25.99
N ARG A 17 32.07 -19.11 25.35
CA ARG A 17 32.68 -18.92 24.02
C ARG A 17 33.58 -17.69 24.05
N GLU A 18 34.67 -17.75 23.32
CA GLU A 18 35.51 -16.57 23.09
C GLU A 18 34.99 -15.83 21.87
N TYR A 19 34.76 -14.54 22.06
CA TYR A 19 34.30 -13.63 20.99
C TYR A 19 35.24 -12.44 20.93
N THR A 20 35.47 -11.92 19.76
CA THR A 20 36.07 -10.61 19.55
C THR A 20 35.13 -9.51 20.05
N GLU A 21 35.66 -8.34 20.37
CA GLU A 21 34.82 -7.18 20.78
C GLU A 21 33.75 -6.84 19.71
N GLN A 22 34.13 -6.99 18.46
CA GLN A 22 33.22 -6.74 17.32
C GLN A 22 32.07 -7.76 17.27
N GLU A 23 32.35 -9.03 17.49
CA GLU A 23 31.32 -10.09 17.53
C GLU A 23 30.37 -9.91 18.71
N VAL A 24 30.87 -9.46 19.86
CA VAL A 24 30.03 -9.16 21.04
C VAL A 24 29.03 -8.07 20.73
N VAL A 25 29.48 -6.98 20.08
CA VAL A 25 28.58 -5.87 19.69
C VAL A 25 27.58 -6.33 18.64
N GLU A 26 28.00 -7.13 17.65
CA GLU A 26 27.12 -7.70 16.63
C GLU A 26 26.02 -8.57 17.25
N ILE A 27 26.38 -9.51 18.13
CA ILE A 27 25.44 -10.41 18.79
C ILE A 27 24.45 -9.60 19.65
N SER A 28 24.96 -8.60 20.39
CA SER A 28 24.12 -7.73 21.20
C SER A 28 23.13 -6.92 20.37
N LEU A 29 23.54 -6.46 19.19
CA LEU A 29 22.66 -5.73 18.26
C LEU A 29 21.58 -6.66 17.70
N ILE A 30 21.94 -7.89 17.33
CA ILE A 30 20.99 -8.89 16.82
C ILE A 30 19.98 -9.27 17.92
N GLU A 31 20.46 -9.51 19.16
CA GLU A 31 19.59 -9.80 20.30
C GLU A 31 18.60 -8.66 20.55
N ASN A 32 19.08 -7.41 20.48
CA ASN A 32 18.22 -6.24 20.65
C ASN A 32 17.16 -6.13 19.54
N ILE A 33 17.51 -6.47 18.29
CA ILE A 33 16.54 -6.48 17.16
C ILE A 33 15.44 -7.54 17.38
N GLN A 34 15.74 -8.64 18.05
CA GLN A 34 14.78 -9.71 18.34
C GLN A 34 13.85 -9.39 19.51
N ARG A 35 14.03 -8.26 20.20
CA ARG A 35 13.12 -7.80 21.25
C ARG A 35 11.79 -7.34 20.65
N GLU A 36 10.68 -7.63 21.34
CA GLU A 36 9.32 -7.39 20.85
C GLU A 36 8.92 -5.91 20.72
N ASN A 37 9.76 -4.95 21.18
CA ASN A 37 9.36 -3.55 21.33
C ASN A 37 10.14 -2.55 20.46
N LEU A 38 10.86 -2.99 19.42
CA LEU A 38 11.49 -2.03 18.49
C LEU A 38 10.46 -1.41 17.56
N ASN A 39 10.51 -0.08 17.41
CA ASN A 39 9.74 0.55 16.37
C ASN A 39 10.33 0.27 14.96
N PRO A 40 9.54 0.39 13.88
CA PRO A 40 9.98 0.05 12.52
C PRO A 40 11.20 0.84 12.03
N ILE A 41 11.40 2.07 12.52
CA ILE A 41 12.53 2.92 12.14
C ILE A 41 13.79 2.52 12.89
N GLU A 42 13.70 2.20 14.20
CA GLU A 42 14.81 1.65 14.98
C GLU A 42 15.30 0.33 14.39
N GLU A 43 14.38 -0.56 14.03
CA GLU A 43 14.67 -1.81 13.34
C GLU A 43 15.45 -1.56 12.04
N ALA A 44 15.01 -0.60 11.24
CA ALA A 44 15.66 -0.23 9.98
C ALA A 44 17.08 0.34 10.21
N ILE A 45 17.28 1.14 11.26
CA ILE A 45 18.58 1.69 11.65
C ILE A 45 19.52 0.56 12.06
N ALA A 46 19.03 -0.38 12.86
CA ALA A 46 19.83 -1.53 13.32
C ALA A 46 20.29 -2.40 12.15
N TYR A 47 19.41 -2.68 11.16
CA TYR A 47 19.80 -3.40 9.93
C TYR A 47 20.84 -2.63 9.12
N LYS A 48 20.70 -1.31 9.02
CA LYS A 48 21.67 -0.48 8.33
C LYS A 48 23.04 -0.49 9.00
N ARG A 49 23.07 -0.56 10.35
CA ARG A 49 24.31 -0.71 11.12
C ARG A 49 24.98 -2.06 10.86
N LEU A 50 24.22 -3.16 10.92
CA LEU A 50 24.72 -4.51 10.61
C LEU A 50 25.36 -4.58 9.22
N LEU A 51 24.74 -3.95 8.23
CA LEU A 51 25.25 -3.90 6.87
C LEU A 51 26.52 -3.06 6.74
N LYS A 52 26.59 -1.89 7.42
CA LYS A 52 27.71 -0.93 7.24
C LYS A 52 28.89 -1.20 8.16
N GLU A 53 28.65 -1.49 9.44
CA GLU A 53 29.69 -1.63 10.45
C GLU A 53 30.24 -3.06 10.48
N PHE A 54 29.39 -4.06 10.26
CA PHE A 54 29.76 -5.48 10.31
C PHE A 54 29.89 -6.12 8.91
N HIS A 55 29.67 -5.34 7.83
CA HIS A 55 29.79 -5.79 6.45
C HIS A 55 28.94 -7.01 6.10
N LEU A 56 27.85 -7.26 6.84
CA LEU A 56 26.92 -8.36 6.61
C LEU A 56 26.09 -8.11 5.33
N LYS A 57 25.82 -9.18 4.59
CA LYS A 57 24.88 -9.12 3.47
C LYS A 57 23.43 -9.15 3.99
N GLN A 58 22.50 -8.62 3.18
CA GLN A 58 21.08 -8.62 3.55
C GLN A 58 20.51 -10.01 3.81
N ASP A 59 21.01 -11.03 3.11
CA ASP A 59 20.61 -12.43 3.30
C ASP A 59 21.09 -12.95 4.67
N GLU A 60 22.33 -12.65 5.05
CA GLU A 60 22.92 -13.03 6.35
C GLU A 60 22.19 -12.33 7.50
N ILE A 61 21.84 -11.05 7.34
CA ILE A 61 21.04 -10.32 8.35
C ILE A 61 19.67 -11.00 8.49
N ALA A 62 19.00 -11.30 7.39
CA ALA A 62 17.68 -11.92 7.38
C ALA A 62 17.66 -13.27 8.12
N GLU A 63 18.66 -14.12 7.86
CA GLU A 63 18.84 -15.40 8.53
C GLU A 63 19.03 -15.23 10.04
N ARG A 64 19.94 -14.32 10.47
CA ARG A 64 20.26 -14.08 11.88
C ARG A 64 19.10 -13.50 12.70
N VAL A 65 18.25 -12.68 12.05
CA VAL A 65 17.07 -12.10 12.71
C VAL A 65 15.79 -12.89 12.47
N SER A 66 15.87 -14.06 11.81
CA SER A 66 14.73 -14.94 11.51
C SER A 66 13.62 -14.23 10.72
N LYS A 67 14.00 -13.34 9.78
CA LYS A 67 13.08 -12.64 8.88
C LYS A 67 13.42 -12.92 7.40
N SER A 68 12.51 -12.61 6.49
CA SER A 68 12.81 -12.72 5.07
C SER A 68 13.74 -11.57 4.62
N ARG A 69 14.59 -11.82 3.62
CA ARG A 69 15.40 -10.77 2.97
C ARG A 69 14.55 -9.58 2.50
N THR A 70 13.35 -9.88 1.96
CA THR A 70 12.41 -8.84 1.51
C THR A 70 11.95 -7.97 2.69
N ALA A 71 11.71 -8.54 3.87
CA ALA A 71 11.34 -7.80 5.07
C ALA A 71 12.46 -6.85 5.47
N VAL A 72 13.70 -7.34 5.58
CA VAL A 72 14.90 -6.54 5.90
C VAL A 72 15.10 -5.40 4.90
N THR A 73 15.01 -5.69 3.60
CA THR A 73 15.12 -4.67 2.54
C THR A 73 14.03 -3.61 2.64
N ASN A 74 12.77 -4.02 2.86
CA ASN A 74 11.64 -3.10 2.99
C ASN A 74 11.76 -2.23 4.24
N SER A 75 12.21 -2.78 5.36
CA SER A 75 12.46 -2.02 6.59
C SER A 75 13.53 -0.96 6.35
N MET A 76 14.70 -1.31 5.79
CA MET A 76 15.76 -0.35 5.49
C MET A 76 15.34 0.76 4.51
N ARG A 77 14.41 0.49 3.59
CA ARG A 77 13.89 1.50 2.66
C ARG A 77 13.15 2.62 3.38
N LEU A 78 12.56 2.38 4.56
CA LEU A 78 11.86 3.40 5.34
C LEU A 78 12.78 4.57 5.73
N LEU A 79 14.09 4.34 5.86
CA LEU A 79 15.09 5.38 6.15
C LEU A 79 15.30 6.38 5.00
N LYS A 80 14.69 6.16 3.83
CA LYS A 80 14.70 7.09 2.70
C LYS A 80 13.53 8.08 2.72
N LEU A 81 12.60 7.91 3.66
CA LEU A 81 11.47 8.82 3.82
C LEU A 81 11.93 10.12 4.51
N ASN A 82 11.17 11.18 4.28
CA ASN A 82 11.29 12.42 5.05
C ASN A 82 11.24 12.12 6.56
N SER A 83 12.07 12.81 7.34
CA SER A 83 12.17 12.61 8.79
C SER A 83 10.84 12.79 9.53
N LYS A 84 9.99 13.73 9.08
CA LYS A 84 8.64 13.92 9.65
C LYS A 84 7.73 12.71 9.38
N VAL A 85 7.84 12.10 8.20
CA VAL A 85 7.08 10.88 7.86
C VAL A 85 7.60 9.69 8.66
N GLN A 86 8.92 9.59 8.88
CA GLN A 86 9.49 8.57 9.76
C GLN A 86 8.94 8.71 11.19
N GLN A 87 8.83 9.95 11.70
CA GLN A 87 8.25 10.19 13.01
C GLN A 87 6.77 9.74 13.08
N MET A 88 5.97 10.02 12.04
CA MET A 88 4.58 9.54 11.98
C MET A 88 4.47 8.01 12.00
N VAL A 89 5.48 7.28 11.48
CA VAL A 89 5.56 5.82 11.59
C VAL A 89 5.91 5.39 13.02
N ILE A 90 6.82 6.10 13.69
CA ILE A 90 7.21 5.84 15.09
C ILE A 90 6.02 6.02 16.02
N ASP A 91 5.22 7.07 15.79
CA ASP A 91 4.06 7.45 16.58
C ASP A 91 2.79 6.64 16.20
N ASP A 92 2.91 5.59 15.38
CA ASP A 92 1.81 4.75 14.88
C ASP A 92 0.67 5.53 14.19
N MET A 93 0.93 6.77 13.75
CA MET A 93 -0.03 7.60 13.01
C MET A 93 -0.30 7.00 11.62
N ILE A 94 0.71 6.41 10.99
CA ILE A 94 0.61 5.69 9.73
C ILE A 94 1.35 4.35 9.80
N SER A 95 0.81 3.34 9.13
CA SER A 95 1.44 2.01 9.11
C SER A 95 2.66 1.94 8.20
N THR A 96 3.53 0.93 8.41
CA THR A 96 4.66 0.64 7.52
C THR A 96 4.24 0.36 6.06
N GLY A 97 3.00 -0.09 5.85
CA GLY A 97 2.40 -0.25 4.51
C GLY A 97 2.22 1.07 3.80
N HIS A 98 1.64 2.09 4.50
CA HIS A 98 1.51 3.45 4.00
C HIS A 98 2.88 4.09 3.73
N ALA A 99 3.81 3.94 4.67
CA ALA A 99 5.18 4.44 4.54
C ALA A 99 5.89 3.88 3.29
N ARG A 100 5.72 2.58 3.00
CA ARG A 100 6.27 1.96 1.78
C ARG A 100 5.66 2.52 0.50
N ALA A 101 4.36 2.81 0.50
CA ALA A 101 3.71 3.43 -0.65
C ALA A 101 4.26 4.84 -0.90
N LEU A 102 4.48 5.64 0.17
CA LEU A 102 5.04 6.99 0.09
C LEU A 102 6.46 7.04 -0.48
N LEU A 103 7.25 5.97 -0.38
CA LEU A 103 8.57 5.87 -1.03
C LEU A 103 8.53 5.99 -2.55
N ALA A 104 7.36 5.88 -3.16
CA ALA A 104 7.21 6.10 -4.58
C ALA A 104 7.27 7.60 -4.95
N LEU A 105 7.06 8.51 -4.02
CA LEU A 105 7.18 9.95 -4.22
C LEU A 105 8.64 10.36 -4.00
N GLU A 106 9.18 11.19 -4.93
CA GLU A 106 10.57 11.67 -4.85
C GLU A 106 10.69 12.94 -4.01
N ASP A 107 9.62 13.74 -3.98
CA ASP A 107 9.56 15.01 -3.26
C ASP A 107 9.19 14.77 -1.78
N GLU A 108 10.06 15.20 -0.89
CA GLU A 108 9.92 15.08 0.56
C GLU A 108 8.72 15.85 1.12
N GLU A 109 8.39 17.03 0.54
CA GLU A 109 7.23 17.81 0.97
C GLU A 109 5.92 17.13 0.56
N GLN A 110 5.87 16.55 -0.64
CA GLN A 110 4.74 15.75 -1.08
C GLN A 110 4.57 14.50 -0.21
N GLN A 111 5.66 13.82 0.17
CA GLN A 111 5.59 12.68 1.08
C GLN A 111 4.89 13.06 2.38
N TYR A 112 5.28 14.18 2.98
CA TYR A 112 4.70 14.64 4.25
C TYR A 112 3.24 15.10 4.10
N THR A 113 2.92 15.84 3.03
CA THR A 113 1.54 16.27 2.75
C THR A 113 0.60 15.08 2.58
N ILE A 114 1.02 14.06 1.82
CA ILE A 114 0.20 12.86 1.62
C ILE A 114 0.15 12.02 2.89
N ALA A 115 1.21 11.97 3.70
CA ALA A 115 1.20 11.29 5.00
C ALA A 115 0.14 11.88 5.95
N ASN A 116 0.04 13.23 6.04
CA ASN A 116 -1.01 13.88 6.80
C ASN A 116 -2.40 13.55 6.26
N LYS A 117 -2.58 13.58 4.94
CA LYS A 117 -3.84 13.20 4.32
C LYS A 117 -4.26 11.76 4.63
N ILE A 118 -3.30 10.81 4.63
CA ILE A 118 -3.55 9.42 5.01
C ILE A 118 -4.07 9.34 6.45
N PHE A 119 -3.46 10.10 7.36
CA PHE A 119 -3.84 10.12 8.76
C PHE A 119 -5.21 10.74 8.98
N ASP A 120 -5.47 11.93 8.39
CA ASP A 120 -6.71 12.69 8.56
C ASP A 120 -7.92 11.98 7.95
N GLU A 121 -7.78 11.43 6.74
CA GLU A 121 -8.84 10.74 6.01
C GLU A 121 -8.91 9.23 6.32
N LYS A 122 -8.01 8.70 7.17
CA LYS A 122 -7.91 7.27 7.55
C LYS A 122 -7.88 6.34 6.32
N LEU A 123 -7.10 6.74 5.31
CA LEU A 123 -6.99 5.99 4.08
C LEU A 123 -6.38 4.60 4.33
N SER A 124 -6.86 3.59 3.64
CA SER A 124 -6.23 2.29 3.59
C SER A 124 -4.95 2.31 2.74
N VAL A 125 -4.08 1.31 2.92
CA VAL A 125 -2.85 1.16 2.10
C VAL A 125 -3.19 1.11 0.60
N ARG A 126 -4.27 0.42 0.22
CA ARG A 126 -4.70 0.32 -1.18
C ARG A 126 -5.18 1.64 -1.77
N GLU A 127 -5.87 2.46 -0.99
CA GLU A 127 -6.31 3.81 -1.39
C GLU A 127 -5.12 4.74 -1.52
N THR A 128 -4.16 4.65 -0.59
CA THR A 128 -2.89 5.37 -0.65
C THR A 128 -2.11 5.04 -1.92
N GLU A 129 -1.98 3.76 -2.27
CA GLU A 129 -1.31 3.34 -3.51
C GLU A 129 -2.00 3.88 -4.77
N LYS A 130 -3.35 3.88 -4.79
CA LYS A 130 -4.14 4.47 -5.88
C LYS A 130 -3.91 5.98 -5.98
N LEU A 131 -3.94 6.69 -4.84
CA LEU A 131 -3.70 8.14 -4.77
C LEU A 131 -2.32 8.48 -5.33
N ILE A 132 -1.28 7.78 -4.89
CA ILE A 132 0.10 8.00 -5.35
C ILE A 132 0.25 7.70 -6.84
N LYS A 133 -0.41 6.64 -7.34
CA LYS A 133 -0.42 6.31 -8.77
C LYS A 133 -1.07 7.40 -9.63
N ILE A 134 -2.12 8.03 -9.12
CA ILE A 134 -2.78 9.18 -9.76
C ILE A 134 -1.83 10.38 -9.80
N LEU A 135 -1.18 10.71 -8.69
CA LEU A 135 -0.25 11.82 -8.59
C LEU A 135 0.98 11.66 -9.52
N LYS A 136 1.49 10.44 -9.65
CA LYS A 136 2.61 10.14 -10.58
C LYS A 136 2.24 10.19 -12.06
N ASN A 137 0.98 9.92 -12.40
CA ASN A 137 0.51 9.86 -13.78
C ASN A 137 -0.72 10.75 -14.02
N PRO A 138 -0.61 12.08 -13.86
CA PRO A 138 -1.74 12.98 -14.02
C PRO A 138 -2.37 12.93 -15.42
N LYS A 139 -1.59 12.57 -16.45
CA LYS A 139 -2.07 12.45 -17.85
C LYS A 139 -2.98 11.25 -18.11
N LYS A 140 -2.97 10.22 -17.25
CA LYS A 140 -3.90 9.07 -17.38
C LYS A 140 -5.22 9.29 -16.64
N THR A 141 -5.28 10.22 -15.72
CA THR A 141 -6.48 10.58 -14.95
C THR A 141 -7.23 11.78 -15.51
N ALA A 142 -6.56 12.66 -16.25
CA ALA A 142 -7.25 13.71 -17.04
C ALA A 142 -8.18 13.16 -18.13
N LYS A 143 -8.20 11.85 -18.36
CA LYS A 143 -9.18 11.16 -19.23
C LYS A 143 -10.41 10.63 -18.50
N LYS A 144 -10.60 10.96 -17.23
CA LYS A 144 -11.85 10.90 -16.49
C LYS A 144 -12.22 12.28 -15.95
N GLU A 145 -12.10 13.32 -16.78
CA GLU A 145 -13.00 14.45 -16.65
C GLU A 145 -14.40 13.86 -16.78
N LYS A 146 -15.15 13.84 -15.67
CA LYS A 146 -16.59 13.78 -15.71
C LYS A 146 -17.00 14.89 -16.67
N ILE A 147 -17.31 14.51 -17.90
CA ILE A 147 -17.96 15.42 -18.84
C ILE A 147 -19.19 15.89 -18.08
N GLU A 148 -19.33 17.21 -17.90
CA GLU A 148 -20.51 17.87 -17.31
C GLU A 148 -21.79 17.67 -18.15
N HIS A 149 -21.87 16.64 -18.94
CA HIS A 149 -23.01 16.14 -19.69
C HIS A 149 -23.72 14.98 -18.99
N THR A 150 -23.43 14.70 -17.73
CA THR A 150 -24.06 13.59 -16.98
C THR A 150 -25.59 13.67 -17.06
N PHE A 151 -26.16 14.84 -16.90
CA PHE A 151 -27.63 15.05 -16.94
C PHE A 151 -28.28 14.71 -18.30
N ILE A 152 -27.63 15.02 -19.42
CA ILE A 152 -28.15 14.71 -20.75
C ILE A 152 -28.13 13.20 -20.99
N TYR A 153 -27.08 12.54 -20.59
CA TYR A 153 -26.94 11.09 -20.74
C TYR A 153 -27.84 10.31 -19.79
N GLU A 154 -27.97 10.75 -18.54
CA GLU A 154 -28.91 10.17 -17.55
C GLU A 154 -30.38 10.26 -18.08
N ASN A 155 -30.79 11.40 -18.65
CA ASN A 155 -32.11 11.55 -19.22
C ASN A 155 -32.31 10.64 -20.46
N LEU A 156 -31.26 10.45 -21.27
CA LEU A 156 -31.28 9.51 -22.40
C LEU A 156 -31.36 8.05 -21.92
N GLU A 157 -30.60 7.68 -20.91
CA GLU A 157 -30.65 6.34 -20.28
C GLU A 157 -32.05 6.04 -19.75
N GLU A 158 -32.67 7.00 -19.07
CA GLU A 158 -34.00 6.82 -18.48
C GLU A 158 -35.09 6.68 -19.56
N LYS A 159 -35.02 7.47 -20.62
CA LYS A 159 -35.92 7.35 -21.79
C LYS A 159 -35.72 6.00 -22.50
N MET A 160 -34.48 5.60 -22.75
CA MET A 160 -34.17 4.32 -23.39
C MET A 160 -34.60 3.14 -22.51
N LYS A 161 -34.39 3.23 -21.19
CA LYS A 161 -34.87 2.24 -20.24
C LYS A 161 -36.40 2.10 -20.29
N GLY A 162 -37.13 3.22 -20.41
CA GLY A 162 -38.59 3.21 -20.56
C GLY A 162 -39.08 2.53 -21.86
N ILE A 163 -38.33 2.66 -22.95
CA ILE A 163 -38.65 2.04 -24.24
C ILE A 163 -38.25 0.57 -24.28
N MET A 164 -37.02 0.26 -23.85
CA MET A 164 -36.46 -1.08 -23.94
C MET A 164 -36.95 -2.01 -22.81
N GLY A 165 -37.48 -1.44 -21.70
CA GLY A 165 -37.99 -2.19 -20.54
C GLY A 165 -36.89 -2.87 -19.72
N THR A 166 -35.61 -2.56 -19.99
CA THR A 166 -34.46 -3.11 -19.30
C THR A 166 -33.42 -2.04 -19.06
N LYS A 167 -32.35 -2.38 -18.31
CA LYS A 167 -31.29 -1.43 -17.98
C LYS A 167 -30.45 -1.08 -19.19
N VAL A 168 -30.32 0.22 -19.44
CA VAL A 168 -29.51 0.79 -20.53
C VAL A 168 -28.44 1.69 -19.91
N ASN A 169 -27.20 1.53 -20.34
CA ASN A 169 -26.09 2.38 -19.95
C ASN A 169 -25.52 3.09 -21.17
N VAL A 170 -25.37 4.38 -21.11
CA VAL A 170 -24.76 5.21 -22.17
C VAL A 170 -23.37 5.65 -21.70
N ASN A 171 -22.32 5.06 -22.28
CA ASN A 171 -20.93 5.33 -21.95
C ASN A 171 -20.30 6.28 -22.98
N PRO A 172 -20.31 7.61 -22.76
CA PRO A 172 -19.68 8.55 -23.67
C PRO A 172 -18.16 8.38 -23.66
N LYS A 173 -17.55 8.51 -24.85
CA LYS A 173 -16.10 8.57 -25.06
C LYS A 173 -15.72 9.95 -25.58
N SER A 174 -14.42 10.25 -25.58
CA SER A 174 -13.91 11.49 -26.18
C SER A 174 -14.26 11.57 -27.68
N ASN A 175 -14.43 12.79 -28.21
CA ASN A 175 -14.73 13.11 -29.62
C ASN A 175 -16.15 12.74 -30.12
N GLY A 176 -17.17 12.85 -29.27
CA GLY A 176 -18.56 12.58 -29.67
C GLY A 176 -18.87 11.11 -29.94
N LYS A 177 -17.95 10.19 -29.64
CA LYS A 177 -18.16 8.75 -29.72
C LYS A 177 -18.66 8.23 -28.39
N GLY A 178 -19.37 7.12 -28.39
CA GLY A 178 -19.85 6.47 -27.19
C GLY A 178 -20.16 5.00 -27.42
N LYS A 179 -20.59 4.33 -26.37
CA LYS A 179 -21.09 2.96 -26.39
C LYS A 179 -22.39 2.94 -25.61
N ILE A 180 -23.42 2.32 -26.20
CA ILE A 180 -24.68 2.02 -25.54
C ILE A 180 -24.67 0.54 -25.22
N GLU A 181 -24.91 0.19 -23.96
CA GLU A 181 -25.01 -1.18 -23.47
C GLU A 181 -26.43 -1.41 -22.96
N ILE A 182 -27.10 -2.43 -23.50
CA ILE A 182 -28.43 -2.86 -23.11
C ILE A 182 -28.26 -4.21 -22.41
N GLU A 183 -28.68 -4.32 -21.16
CA GLU A 183 -28.64 -5.57 -20.41
C GLU A 183 -29.92 -6.39 -20.75
N TYR A 184 -29.78 -7.71 -20.87
CA TYR A 184 -30.89 -8.64 -20.97
C TYR A 184 -30.66 -9.83 -20.07
N TYR A 185 -31.73 -10.43 -19.57
CA TYR A 185 -31.66 -11.49 -18.55
C TYR A 185 -32.27 -12.82 -19.02
N SER A 186 -32.86 -12.86 -20.25
CA SER A 186 -33.35 -14.07 -20.90
C SER A 186 -33.29 -13.94 -22.42
N GLU A 187 -33.34 -15.07 -23.13
CA GLU A 187 -33.39 -15.09 -24.61
C GLU A 187 -34.67 -14.40 -25.15
N GLU A 188 -35.80 -14.60 -24.49
CA GLU A 188 -37.06 -13.96 -24.81
C GLU A 188 -36.99 -12.44 -24.71
N GLU A 189 -36.27 -11.93 -23.72
CA GLU A 189 -36.04 -10.48 -23.55
C GLU A 189 -35.13 -9.93 -24.64
N LEU A 190 -34.13 -10.70 -25.07
CA LEU A 190 -33.26 -10.33 -26.18
C LEU A 190 -34.04 -10.25 -27.51
N GLU A 191 -34.91 -11.23 -27.81
CA GLU A 191 -35.78 -11.22 -28.97
C GLU A 191 -36.71 -10.01 -28.97
N ARG A 192 -37.33 -9.70 -27.83
CA ARG A 192 -38.20 -8.52 -27.69
C ARG A 192 -37.42 -7.21 -27.94
N ILE A 193 -36.19 -7.07 -27.46
CA ILE A 193 -35.35 -5.91 -27.69
C ILE A 193 -34.97 -5.81 -29.16
N PHE A 194 -34.66 -6.95 -29.79
CA PHE A 194 -34.39 -7.01 -31.24
C PHE A 194 -35.55 -6.54 -32.06
N ASP A 195 -36.77 -7.01 -31.78
CA ASP A 195 -38.01 -6.62 -32.49
C ASP A 195 -38.31 -5.12 -32.32
N LEU A 196 -38.08 -4.58 -31.10
CA LEU A 196 -38.20 -3.14 -30.87
C LEU A 196 -37.22 -2.32 -31.72
N ILE A 197 -35.97 -2.77 -31.85
CA ILE A 197 -34.98 -2.10 -32.70
C ILE A 197 -35.37 -2.18 -34.18
N MET A 198 -35.86 -3.34 -34.62
CA MET A 198 -36.30 -3.55 -36.00
C MET A 198 -37.56 -2.72 -36.36
N SER A 199 -38.46 -2.49 -35.42
CA SER A 199 -39.67 -1.67 -35.61
C SER A 199 -39.38 -0.19 -35.84
N ILE A 200 -38.17 0.29 -35.52
CA ILE A 200 -37.74 1.68 -35.77
C ILE A 200 -37.39 1.91 -37.26
N GLN A 201 -37.18 0.85 -38.04
CA GLN A 201 -36.86 0.93 -39.47
C GLN A 201 -38.11 1.06 -40.39
N SER A 202 -39.29 1.02 -39.82
CA SER A 202 -40.56 1.21 -40.54
C SER A 202 -41.12 2.59 -40.28
#